data_dec41c4968993299a2ee8e50cd6bdab8
#
_entry.id   dec41c4968993299a2ee8e50cd6bdab8
#
_cell.length_a   1.000
_cell.length_b   1.000
_cell.length_c   1.000
_cell.angle_alpha   90.00
_cell.angle_beta   90.00
_cell.angle_gamma   90.00
#
_symmetry.space_group_name_H-M   'P 1'
#
loop_
_entity.id
_entity.type
_entity.pdbx_description
1 polymer ?
#
loop_
_entity_poly.entity_id
_entity_poly.type
_entity_poly.pdbx_seq_one_letter_code
_entity_poly.pdbx_strand_id
1 'polypeptide(L)'
;MYDTYVKAFETYLMSLNKSFYTKKQYTLDAKQFAEMTQHTEHINEALELYSKEIQETYQKVNTINRKFAAIRQFSTFLQLRGVITAYNEELIQPLAKLDTELDFLKEKQFKRALSFWPYQYDIAQNAEHEWLALRNAAIVFTVAELGIKPAELVRMEWKHIHKQTKEVIVLASKSFRSLPIPSRLLELLDDYKKLTEQFMPLTEYSPYVWLGVGNKMGEPLTVKTIERIFKSMSQQMEFKVTATNLRYYAIQKELDHQHDTESLFGQFGYARKGVLVEREQRFPKKN
;
A
#
# COMPACT_ATOMS: atom_id res chain seq x y z
N MET A 1 19.98 -20.84 -19.14
CA MET A 1 20.46 -21.56 -17.95
C MET A 1 19.60 -21.31 -16.72
N TYR A 2 19.42 -20.09 -16.24
CA TYR A 2 18.73 -19.77 -14.99
C TYR A 2 17.20 -19.93 -15.04
N ASP A 3 16.58 -19.90 -16.22
CA ASP A 3 15.13 -19.98 -16.41
C ASP A 3 14.54 -21.30 -15.86
N THR A 4 15.25 -22.41 -16.00
CA THR A 4 14.84 -23.73 -15.48
C THR A 4 14.65 -23.74 -13.95
N TYR A 5 15.29 -22.79 -13.24
CA TYR A 5 15.22 -22.70 -11.77
C TYR A 5 14.16 -21.75 -11.25
N VAL A 6 13.54 -20.92 -12.11
CA VAL A 6 12.55 -19.91 -11.68
C VAL A 6 11.33 -20.56 -10.98
N LYS A 7 10.82 -21.68 -11.53
CA LYS A 7 9.70 -22.40 -10.90
C LYS A 7 10.08 -23.01 -9.54
N ALA A 8 11.28 -23.56 -9.44
CA ALA A 8 11.78 -24.09 -8.17
C ALA A 8 12.03 -22.97 -7.14
N PHE A 9 12.48 -21.79 -7.61
CA PHE A 9 12.61 -20.60 -6.78
C PHE A 9 11.26 -20.09 -6.25
N GLU A 10 10.21 -20.10 -7.07
CA GLU A 10 8.86 -19.77 -6.62
C GLU A 10 8.43 -20.68 -5.46
N THR A 11 8.65 -22.00 -5.59
CA THR A 11 8.38 -22.96 -4.52
C THR A 11 9.22 -22.67 -3.27
N TYR A 12 10.49 -22.37 -3.43
CA TYR A 12 11.36 -21.97 -2.32
C TYR A 12 10.86 -20.71 -1.63
N LEU A 13 10.41 -19.70 -2.37
CA LEU A 13 9.83 -18.48 -1.80
C LEU A 13 8.59 -18.77 -0.96
N MET A 14 7.83 -19.84 -1.25
CA MET A 14 6.66 -20.21 -0.45
C MET A 14 7.04 -20.65 0.97
N SER A 15 8.22 -21.26 1.15
CA SER A 15 8.74 -21.62 2.49
C SER A 15 9.21 -20.40 3.29
N LEU A 16 9.48 -19.28 2.65
CA LEU A 16 9.95 -18.07 3.32
C LEU A 16 8.78 -17.26 3.92
N ASN A 17 9.04 -16.64 5.08
CA ASN A 17 8.08 -15.78 5.75
C ASN A 17 7.99 -14.38 5.08
N LYS A 18 7.62 -14.36 3.80
CA LYS A 18 7.41 -13.14 3.00
C LYS A 18 5.94 -13.02 2.61
N SER A 19 5.47 -11.79 2.36
CA SER A 19 4.10 -11.57 1.88
C SER A 19 3.89 -12.23 0.51
N PHE A 20 2.65 -12.63 0.20
CA PHE A 20 2.29 -13.16 -1.12
C PHE A 20 2.71 -12.22 -2.27
N TYR A 21 2.48 -10.91 -2.09
CA TYR A 21 2.87 -9.93 -3.08
C TYR A 21 4.39 -9.89 -3.29
N THR A 22 5.19 -9.94 -2.21
CA THR A 22 6.66 -10.00 -2.29
C THR A 22 7.12 -11.24 -3.03
N LYS A 23 6.54 -12.42 -2.72
CA LYS A 23 6.87 -13.68 -3.39
C LYS A 23 6.61 -13.60 -4.88
N LYS A 24 5.39 -13.18 -5.26
CA LYS A 24 5.01 -12.97 -6.67
C LYS A 24 5.97 -12.03 -7.38
N GLN A 25 6.32 -10.91 -6.76
CA GLN A 25 7.20 -9.93 -7.37
C GLN A 25 8.62 -10.44 -7.52
N TYR A 26 9.14 -11.17 -6.54
CA TYR A 26 10.46 -11.78 -6.61
C TYR A 26 10.54 -12.86 -7.69
N THR A 27 9.50 -13.65 -7.88
CA THR A 27 9.42 -14.62 -9.00
C THR A 27 9.47 -13.91 -10.35
N LEU A 28 8.72 -12.81 -10.52
CA LEU A 28 8.75 -12.02 -11.75
C LEU A 28 10.12 -11.39 -12.02
N ASP A 29 10.79 -10.88 -10.97
CA ASP A 29 12.11 -10.30 -11.09
C ASP A 29 13.16 -11.38 -11.42
N ALA A 30 13.06 -12.59 -10.85
CA ALA A 30 13.93 -13.70 -11.19
C ALA A 30 13.71 -14.19 -12.64
N LYS A 31 12.45 -14.20 -13.11
CA LYS A 31 12.15 -14.50 -14.52
C LYS A 31 12.78 -13.47 -15.46
N GLN A 32 12.61 -12.17 -15.17
CA GLN A 32 13.26 -11.11 -15.94
C GLN A 32 14.78 -11.27 -15.98
N PHE A 33 15.40 -11.56 -14.83
CA PHE A 33 16.84 -11.84 -14.77
C PHE A 33 17.24 -12.99 -15.70
N ALA A 34 16.52 -14.13 -15.61
CA ALA A 34 16.82 -15.30 -16.43
C ALA A 34 16.67 -15.04 -17.93
N GLU A 35 15.65 -14.25 -18.34
CA GLU A 35 15.43 -13.83 -19.73
C GLU A 35 16.56 -12.92 -20.24
N MET A 36 16.96 -11.92 -19.44
CA MET A 36 18.02 -10.98 -19.81
C MET A 36 19.41 -11.63 -19.91
N THR A 37 19.65 -12.68 -19.11
CA THR A 37 20.96 -13.33 -18.98
C THR A 37 21.00 -14.72 -19.60
N GLN A 38 20.12 -15.01 -20.55
CA GLN A 38 19.99 -16.35 -21.16
C GLN A 38 21.25 -16.85 -21.88
N HIS A 39 22.09 -15.94 -22.35
CA HIS A 39 23.33 -16.23 -23.08
C HIS A 39 24.59 -16.15 -22.20
N THR A 40 24.43 -15.92 -20.90
CA THR A 40 25.55 -15.80 -19.96
C THR A 40 25.69 -17.10 -19.16
N GLU A 41 26.87 -17.66 -19.13
CA GLU A 41 27.14 -18.91 -18.42
C GLU A 41 27.58 -18.68 -16.97
N HIS A 42 28.32 -17.58 -16.72
CA HIS A 42 28.84 -17.24 -15.40
C HIS A 42 27.95 -16.29 -14.64
N ILE A 43 27.68 -16.61 -13.37
CA ILE A 43 26.75 -15.82 -12.53
C ILE A 43 27.18 -14.37 -12.37
N ASN A 44 28.47 -14.09 -12.20
CA ASN A 44 28.94 -12.71 -11.99
C ASN A 44 28.77 -11.85 -13.26
N GLU A 45 29.03 -12.40 -14.44
CA GLU A 45 28.74 -11.73 -15.71
C GLU A 45 27.25 -11.46 -15.89
N ALA A 46 26.41 -12.44 -15.52
CA ALA A 46 24.96 -12.26 -15.52
C ALA A 46 24.50 -11.15 -14.57
N LEU A 47 25.09 -11.06 -13.37
CA LEU A 47 24.80 -10.02 -12.40
C LEU A 47 25.26 -8.63 -12.87
N GLU A 48 26.43 -8.52 -13.49
CA GLU A 48 26.91 -7.25 -14.08
C GLU A 48 25.98 -6.76 -15.19
N LEU A 49 25.64 -7.64 -16.14
CA LEU A 49 24.72 -7.32 -17.23
C LEU A 49 23.36 -6.85 -16.68
N TYR A 50 22.79 -7.63 -15.75
CA TYR A 50 21.51 -7.29 -15.13
C TYR A 50 21.57 -5.97 -14.35
N SER A 51 22.62 -5.77 -13.55
CA SER A 51 22.79 -4.55 -12.75
C SER A 51 22.84 -3.31 -13.62
N LYS A 52 23.61 -3.34 -14.71
CA LYS A 52 23.71 -2.26 -15.68
C LYS A 52 22.36 -1.97 -16.32
N GLU A 53 21.72 -2.97 -16.90
CA GLU A 53 20.45 -2.83 -17.62
C GLU A 53 19.32 -2.31 -16.71
N ILE A 54 19.25 -2.80 -15.46
CA ILE A 54 18.23 -2.35 -14.51
C ILE A 54 18.45 -0.89 -14.09
N GLN A 55 19.70 -0.45 -13.95
CA GLN A 55 20.01 0.94 -13.61
C GLN A 55 19.75 1.90 -14.79
N GLU A 56 19.95 1.46 -16.01
CA GLU A 56 19.62 2.23 -17.21
C GLU A 56 18.11 2.30 -17.47
N THR A 57 17.38 1.21 -17.22
CA THR A 57 15.94 1.11 -17.48
C THR A 57 15.08 1.82 -16.44
N TYR A 58 15.48 1.78 -15.16
CA TYR A 58 14.65 2.27 -14.05
C TYR A 58 15.25 3.50 -13.37
N GLN A 59 14.47 4.58 -13.30
CA GLN A 59 14.88 5.81 -12.62
C GLN A 59 14.69 5.77 -11.09
N LYS A 60 13.75 4.93 -10.59
CA LYS A 60 13.40 4.90 -9.17
C LYS A 60 14.31 3.95 -8.39
N VAL A 61 15.17 4.50 -7.55
CA VAL A 61 16.09 3.74 -6.67
C VAL A 61 15.38 2.64 -5.87
N ASN A 62 14.17 2.91 -5.35
CA ASN A 62 13.40 1.89 -4.64
C ASN A 62 13.01 0.68 -5.53
N THR A 63 12.76 0.91 -6.82
CA THR A 63 12.48 -0.17 -7.79
C THR A 63 13.74 -0.98 -8.06
N ILE A 64 14.87 -0.33 -8.29
CA ILE A 64 16.16 -0.97 -8.50
C ILE A 64 16.54 -1.81 -7.27
N ASN A 65 16.48 -1.22 -6.07
CA ASN A 65 16.83 -1.90 -4.83
C ASN A 65 15.93 -3.12 -4.53
N ARG A 66 14.63 -3.03 -4.87
CA ARG A 66 13.73 -4.18 -4.76
C ARG A 66 14.14 -5.31 -5.71
N LYS A 67 14.48 -4.98 -6.97
CA LYS A 67 14.93 -5.94 -7.97
C LYS A 67 16.26 -6.59 -7.54
N PHE A 68 17.21 -5.81 -7.08
CA PHE A 68 18.47 -6.35 -6.55
C PHE A 68 18.24 -7.26 -5.34
N ALA A 69 17.32 -6.90 -4.43
CA ALA A 69 16.96 -7.78 -3.31
C ALA A 69 16.34 -9.11 -3.77
N ALA A 70 15.54 -9.09 -4.84
CA ALA A 70 15.00 -10.31 -5.44
C ALA A 70 16.11 -11.19 -6.02
N ILE A 71 17.07 -10.60 -6.74
CA ILE A 71 18.15 -11.36 -7.36
C ILE A 71 19.18 -11.86 -6.34
N ARG A 72 19.49 -11.11 -5.27
CA ARG A 72 20.26 -11.66 -4.15
C ARG A 72 19.58 -12.92 -3.57
N GLN A 73 18.26 -12.88 -3.36
CA GLN A 73 17.53 -14.03 -2.87
C GLN A 73 17.54 -15.20 -3.87
N PHE A 74 17.51 -14.91 -5.18
CA PHE A 74 17.59 -15.92 -6.23
C PHE A 74 19.01 -16.52 -6.31
N SER A 75 20.05 -15.72 -6.25
CA SER A 75 21.45 -16.18 -6.21
C SER A 75 21.74 -17.05 -4.99
N THR A 76 21.24 -16.64 -3.81
CA THR A 76 21.31 -17.48 -2.59
C THR A 76 20.61 -18.83 -2.79
N PHE A 77 19.44 -18.83 -3.43
CA PHE A 77 18.73 -20.08 -3.75
C PHE A 77 19.53 -20.95 -4.73
N LEU A 78 20.13 -20.39 -5.79
CA LEU A 78 20.96 -21.13 -6.74
C LEU A 78 22.20 -21.74 -6.05
N GLN A 79 22.79 -21.03 -5.11
CA GLN A 79 23.90 -21.51 -4.29
C GLN A 79 23.48 -22.66 -3.39
N LEU A 80 22.35 -22.54 -2.70
CA LEU A 80 21.78 -23.63 -1.87
C LEU A 80 21.47 -24.90 -2.68
N ARG A 81 21.17 -24.75 -3.97
CA ARG A 81 20.92 -25.86 -4.90
C ARG A 81 22.18 -26.42 -5.56
N GLY A 82 23.33 -25.86 -5.26
CA GLY A 82 24.61 -26.26 -5.86
C GLY A 82 24.75 -25.90 -7.35
N VAL A 83 23.91 -24.99 -7.85
CA VAL A 83 23.96 -24.52 -9.26
C VAL A 83 25.13 -23.56 -9.46
N ILE A 84 25.42 -22.78 -8.47
CA ILE A 84 26.56 -21.89 -8.39
C ILE A 84 27.33 -22.12 -7.08
N THR A 85 28.63 -21.93 -7.08
CA THR A 85 29.48 -22.07 -5.87
C THR A 85 29.47 -20.78 -5.03
N ALA A 86 29.62 -19.64 -5.68
CA ALA A 86 29.63 -18.31 -5.09
C ALA A 86 29.21 -17.25 -6.10
N TYR A 87 28.85 -16.07 -5.63
CA TYR A 87 28.59 -14.90 -6.46
C TYR A 87 29.08 -13.62 -5.75
N ASN A 88 29.38 -12.59 -6.55
CA ASN A 88 29.79 -11.29 -6.01
C ASN A 88 28.55 -10.45 -5.67
N GLU A 89 28.23 -10.33 -4.38
CA GLU A 89 27.09 -9.53 -3.88
C GLU A 89 27.25 -8.03 -4.19
N GLU A 90 28.46 -7.51 -4.34
CA GLU A 90 28.72 -6.08 -4.59
C GLU A 90 28.06 -5.60 -5.89
N LEU A 91 27.93 -6.50 -6.89
CA LEU A 91 27.33 -6.20 -8.20
C LEU A 91 25.84 -5.80 -8.11
N ILE A 92 25.16 -6.21 -7.03
CA ILE A 92 23.73 -5.99 -6.81
C ILE A 92 23.46 -5.43 -5.41
N GLN A 93 24.40 -4.65 -4.85
CA GLN A 93 24.19 -3.94 -3.58
C GLN A 93 23.11 -2.85 -3.71
N PRO A 94 22.37 -2.56 -2.63
CA PRO A 94 21.40 -1.49 -2.65
C PRO A 94 22.05 -0.15 -2.96
N LEU A 95 21.52 0.56 -3.94
CA LEU A 95 21.90 1.94 -4.20
C LEU A 95 21.47 2.84 -3.04
N ALA A 96 22.29 3.83 -2.72
CA ALA A 96 21.95 4.84 -1.72
C ALA A 96 20.64 5.55 -2.12
N LYS A 97 19.72 5.64 -1.19
CA LYS A 97 18.51 6.44 -1.37
C LYS A 97 18.88 7.89 -1.23
N LEU A 98 18.60 8.67 -2.26
CA LEU A 98 18.54 10.11 -2.09
C LEU A 98 17.35 10.40 -1.14
N ASP A 99 17.57 11.25 -0.17
CA ASP A 99 16.51 11.78 0.69
C ASP A 99 15.55 12.61 -0.15
N THR A 100 14.57 11.94 -0.74
CA THR A 100 13.48 12.62 -1.43
C THR A 100 12.50 13.13 -0.38
N GLU A 101 12.13 14.40 -0.50
CA GLU A 101 11.02 14.94 0.30
C GLU A 101 9.80 14.04 0.17
N LEU A 102 9.09 13.86 1.29
CA LEU A 102 7.83 13.14 1.25
C LEU A 102 6.81 13.98 0.49
N ASP A 103 5.99 13.32 -0.33
CA ASP A 103 4.91 13.98 -1.10
C ASP A 103 3.77 14.35 -0.14
N PHE A 104 3.82 15.56 0.43
CA PHE A 104 2.84 16.09 1.37
C PHE A 104 1.79 16.93 0.66
N LEU A 105 0.56 16.79 1.12
CA LEU A 105 -0.51 17.73 0.77
C LEU A 105 -0.43 18.98 1.64
N LYS A 106 -0.46 20.14 1.01
CA LYS A 106 -0.68 21.41 1.73
C LYS A 106 -2.09 21.40 2.33
N GLU A 107 -2.31 22.13 3.41
CA GLU A 107 -3.62 22.15 4.10
C GLU A 107 -4.79 22.46 3.14
N LYS A 108 -4.63 23.42 2.24
CA LYS A 108 -5.65 23.73 1.22
C LYS A 108 -5.92 22.55 0.28
N GLN A 109 -4.87 21.84 -0.13
CA GLN A 109 -5.00 20.63 -0.98
C GLN A 109 -5.68 19.49 -0.22
N PHE A 110 -5.33 19.31 1.05
CA PHE A 110 -5.97 18.31 1.90
C PHE A 110 -7.47 18.58 2.05
N LYS A 111 -7.86 19.83 2.39
CA LYS A 111 -9.28 20.21 2.46
C LYS A 111 -10.02 19.99 1.15
N ARG A 112 -9.42 20.35 0.01
CA ARG A 112 -9.99 20.06 -1.33
C ARG A 112 -10.14 18.56 -1.59
N ALA A 113 -9.15 17.75 -1.19
CA ALA A 113 -9.23 16.30 -1.35
C ALA A 113 -10.38 15.69 -0.53
N LEU A 114 -10.62 16.17 0.69
CA LEU A 114 -11.74 15.71 1.52
C LEU A 114 -13.11 16.14 0.97
N SER A 115 -13.23 17.32 0.37
CA SER A 115 -14.50 17.82 -0.17
C SER A 115 -14.85 17.24 -1.55
N PHE A 116 -13.94 16.53 -2.21
CA PHE A 116 -14.15 16.05 -3.57
C PHE A 116 -15.34 15.07 -3.71
N TRP A 117 -15.33 13.97 -2.96
CA TRP A 117 -16.38 12.96 -3.03
C TRP A 117 -17.71 13.41 -2.42
N PRO A 118 -17.76 14.18 -1.30
CA PRO A 118 -19.00 14.84 -0.87
C PRO A 118 -19.61 15.70 -1.97
N TYR A 119 -18.85 16.50 -2.69
CA TYR A 119 -19.38 17.26 -3.82
C TYR A 119 -19.90 16.35 -4.95
N GLN A 120 -19.21 15.23 -5.27
CA GLN A 120 -19.72 14.26 -6.23
C GLN A 120 -21.03 13.58 -5.78
N TYR A 121 -21.21 13.41 -4.48
CA TYR A 121 -22.45 12.92 -3.90
C TYR A 121 -23.60 13.91 -4.09
N ASP A 122 -23.37 15.18 -3.82
CA ASP A 122 -24.38 16.24 -3.96
C ASP A 122 -24.88 16.43 -5.41
N ILE A 123 -24.02 16.14 -6.40
CA ILE A 123 -24.37 16.29 -7.82
C ILE A 123 -24.66 14.95 -8.51
N ALA A 124 -24.82 13.87 -7.77
CA ALA A 124 -25.07 12.54 -8.30
C ALA A 124 -26.40 12.50 -9.07
N GLN A 125 -26.39 11.89 -10.26
CA GLN A 125 -27.55 11.85 -11.16
C GLN A 125 -28.39 10.56 -11.04
N ASN A 126 -27.85 9.56 -10.34
CA ASN A 126 -28.51 8.27 -10.14
C ASN A 126 -27.99 7.59 -8.87
N ALA A 127 -28.73 6.56 -8.42
CA ALA A 127 -28.42 5.83 -7.19
C ALA A 127 -27.03 5.17 -7.18
N GLU A 128 -26.53 4.71 -8.33
CA GLU A 128 -25.18 4.13 -8.41
C GLU A 128 -24.12 5.19 -8.18
N HIS A 129 -24.22 6.36 -8.82
CA HIS A 129 -23.29 7.45 -8.65
C HIS A 129 -23.33 8.00 -7.22
N GLU A 130 -24.52 8.13 -6.65
CA GLU A 130 -24.71 8.54 -5.25
C GLU A 130 -24.01 7.57 -4.29
N TRP A 131 -24.28 6.28 -4.43
CA TRP A 131 -23.64 5.25 -3.62
C TRP A 131 -22.11 5.22 -3.79
N LEU A 132 -21.62 5.29 -5.04
CA LEU A 132 -20.19 5.31 -5.33
C LEU A 132 -19.50 6.52 -4.68
N ALA A 133 -20.13 7.70 -4.75
CA ALA A 133 -19.59 8.93 -4.20
C ALA A 133 -19.53 8.85 -2.66
N LEU A 134 -20.59 8.37 -2.00
CA LEU A 134 -20.62 8.22 -0.56
C LEU A 134 -19.61 7.17 -0.07
N ARG A 135 -19.51 6.00 -0.75
CA ARG A 135 -18.49 5.00 -0.45
C ARG A 135 -17.09 5.58 -0.55
N ASN A 136 -16.80 6.29 -1.63
CA ASN A 136 -15.47 6.83 -1.88
C ASN A 136 -15.14 7.97 -0.90
N ALA A 137 -16.14 8.79 -0.52
CA ALA A 137 -16.00 9.76 0.56
C ALA A 137 -15.61 9.06 1.88
N ALA A 138 -16.36 8.03 2.28
CA ALA A 138 -16.09 7.26 3.48
C ALA A 138 -14.69 6.63 3.47
N ILE A 139 -14.23 6.09 2.33
CA ILE A 139 -12.86 5.58 2.15
C ILE A 139 -11.81 6.68 2.37
N VAL A 140 -11.97 7.83 1.72
CA VAL A 140 -11.03 8.94 1.81
C VAL A 140 -10.96 9.49 3.23
N PHE A 141 -12.11 9.70 3.89
CA PHE A 141 -12.17 10.14 5.28
C PHE A 141 -11.55 9.11 6.24
N THR A 142 -11.79 7.80 6.02
CA THR A 142 -11.19 6.75 6.84
C THR A 142 -9.65 6.78 6.78
N VAL A 143 -9.08 6.96 5.58
CA VAL A 143 -7.63 7.08 5.44
C VAL A 143 -7.11 8.38 6.07
N ALA A 144 -7.83 9.49 5.90
CA ALA A 144 -7.44 10.80 6.39
C ALA A 144 -7.50 10.92 7.93
N GLU A 145 -8.49 10.29 8.57
CA GLU A 145 -8.67 10.38 10.03
C GLU A 145 -7.87 9.29 10.77
N LEU A 146 -7.85 8.06 10.26
CA LEU A 146 -7.23 6.94 10.95
C LEU A 146 -5.79 6.65 10.50
N GLY A 147 -5.33 7.26 9.42
CA GLY A 147 -3.98 7.03 8.90
C GLY A 147 -3.69 5.56 8.53
N ILE A 148 -4.70 4.76 8.19
CA ILE A 148 -4.53 3.34 7.86
C ILE A 148 -4.00 3.11 6.44
N LYS A 149 -3.40 1.95 6.22
CA LYS A 149 -2.86 1.56 4.90
C LYS A 149 -3.96 1.03 3.99
N PRO A 150 -3.88 1.19 2.65
CA PRO A 150 -4.84 0.58 1.73
C PRO A 150 -5.05 -0.92 1.93
N ALA A 151 -3.99 -1.67 2.29
CA ALA A 151 -4.07 -3.09 2.56
C ALA A 151 -4.81 -3.43 3.88
N GLU A 152 -4.84 -2.51 4.83
CA GLU A 152 -5.60 -2.61 6.07
C GLU A 152 -7.06 -2.19 5.83
N LEU A 153 -7.26 -1.10 5.07
CA LEU A 153 -8.58 -0.59 4.69
C LEU A 153 -9.45 -1.67 4.04
N VAL A 154 -8.93 -2.39 3.03
CA VAL A 154 -9.70 -3.42 2.30
C VAL A 154 -10.08 -4.63 3.17
N ARG A 155 -9.50 -4.78 4.35
CA ARG A 155 -9.80 -5.84 5.31
C ARG A 155 -10.78 -5.44 6.40
N MET A 156 -11.27 -4.20 6.37
CA MET A 156 -12.23 -3.74 7.36
C MET A 156 -13.54 -4.52 7.24
N GLU A 157 -14.00 -5.01 8.37
CA GLU A 157 -15.31 -5.66 8.51
C GLU A 157 -16.16 -4.90 9.52
N TRP A 158 -17.46 -4.90 9.34
CA TRP A 158 -18.39 -4.18 10.22
C TRP A 158 -18.29 -4.59 11.69
N LYS A 159 -18.01 -5.88 11.97
CA LYS A 159 -17.80 -6.38 13.34
C LYS A 159 -16.61 -5.77 14.07
N HIS A 160 -15.68 -5.16 13.34
CA HIS A 160 -14.49 -4.51 13.90
C HIS A 160 -14.74 -3.04 14.26
N ILE A 161 -15.91 -2.49 13.95
CA ILE A 161 -16.29 -1.10 14.26
C ILE A 161 -17.18 -1.11 15.49
N HIS A 162 -16.63 -0.68 16.61
CA HIS A 162 -17.30 -0.64 17.90
C HIS A 162 -17.87 0.75 18.17
N LYS A 163 -19.14 0.96 17.82
CA LYS A 163 -19.79 2.27 17.91
C LYS A 163 -19.88 2.80 19.35
N GLN A 164 -20.10 1.92 20.32
CA GLN A 164 -20.27 2.30 21.74
C GLN A 164 -18.96 2.83 22.33
N THR A 165 -17.84 2.16 22.06
CA THR A 165 -16.50 2.57 22.54
C THR A 165 -15.84 3.58 21.60
N LYS A 166 -16.42 3.84 20.42
CA LYS A 166 -15.83 4.65 19.35
C LYS A 166 -14.45 4.18 18.96
N GLU A 167 -14.30 2.89 18.71
CA GLU A 167 -13.03 2.25 18.34
C GLU A 167 -13.21 1.39 17.08
N VAL A 168 -12.14 1.26 16.33
CA VAL A 168 -12.04 0.32 15.21
C VAL A 168 -10.82 -0.58 15.38
N ILE A 169 -11.02 -1.88 15.23
CA ILE A 169 -9.91 -2.85 15.17
C ILE A 169 -9.39 -2.93 13.75
N VAL A 170 -8.14 -2.54 13.55
CA VAL A 170 -7.44 -2.55 12.27
C VAL A 170 -6.57 -3.78 12.17
N LEU A 171 -6.85 -4.65 11.19
CA LEU A 171 -6.12 -5.88 10.95
C LEU A 171 -4.94 -5.62 10.01
N ALA A 172 -3.72 -5.84 10.51
CA ALA A 172 -2.51 -5.92 9.69
C ALA A 172 -2.23 -7.38 9.29
N SER A 173 -1.13 -7.63 8.56
CA SER A 173 -0.80 -9.00 8.09
C SER A 173 -0.45 -9.96 9.22
N LYS A 174 0.05 -9.47 10.35
CA LYS A 174 0.56 -10.29 11.49
C LYS A 174 0.14 -9.77 12.87
N SER A 175 -0.62 -8.69 12.93
CA SER A 175 -1.01 -8.03 14.15
C SER A 175 -2.34 -7.32 13.96
N PHE A 176 -2.92 -6.85 15.05
CA PHE A 176 -4.06 -5.94 15.03
C PHE A 176 -3.77 -4.78 16.01
N ARG A 177 -4.52 -3.71 15.86
CA ARG A 177 -4.52 -2.57 16.79
C ARG A 177 -5.90 -1.96 16.86
N SER A 178 -6.25 -1.40 18.01
CA SER A 178 -7.43 -0.55 18.18
C SER A 178 -7.07 0.90 17.92
N LEU A 179 -7.93 1.61 17.18
CA LEU A 179 -7.79 3.04 16.93
C LEU A 179 -9.08 3.74 17.34
N PRO A 180 -8.98 4.95 17.98
CA PRO A 180 -10.16 5.77 18.20
C PRO A 180 -10.74 6.22 16.85
N ILE A 181 -12.05 6.14 16.72
CA ILE A 181 -12.77 6.58 15.52
C ILE A 181 -13.58 7.85 15.83
N PRO A 182 -13.36 8.95 15.12
CA PRO A 182 -14.11 10.18 15.32
C PRO A 182 -15.61 9.99 15.06
N SER A 183 -16.47 10.64 15.86
CA SER A 183 -17.94 10.53 15.72
C SER A 183 -18.41 10.87 14.30
N ARG A 184 -17.84 11.91 13.68
CA ARG A 184 -18.12 12.28 12.28
C ARG A 184 -17.83 11.16 11.29
N LEU A 185 -16.76 10.38 11.49
CA LEU A 185 -16.45 9.23 10.62
C LEU A 185 -17.44 8.07 10.88
N LEU A 186 -17.85 7.86 12.13
CA LEU A 186 -18.88 6.86 12.44
C LEU A 186 -20.21 7.18 11.77
N GLU A 187 -20.65 8.43 11.83
CA GLU A 187 -21.86 8.91 11.16
C GLU A 187 -21.80 8.68 9.65
N LEU A 188 -20.68 9.06 9.02
CA LEU A 188 -20.45 8.83 7.58
C LEU A 188 -20.47 7.33 7.20
N LEU A 189 -19.91 6.47 8.04
CA LEU A 189 -19.93 5.01 7.84
C LEU A 189 -21.35 4.44 8.02
N ASP A 190 -22.13 4.98 8.92
CA ASP A 190 -23.53 4.59 9.12
C ASP A 190 -24.41 4.99 7.94
N ASP A 191 -24.23 6.18 7.41
CA ASP A 191 -24.95 6.65 6.23
C ASP A 191 -24.57 5.84 4.99
N TYR A 192 -23.26 5.55 4.83
CA TYR A 192 -22.79 4.66 3.78
C TYR A 192 -23.40 3.25 3.92
N LYS A 193 -23.48 2.70 5.14
CA LYS A 193 -24.09 1.39 5.39
C LYS A 193 -25.55 1.38 5.00
N LYS A 194 -26.33 2.35 5.47
CA LYS A 194 -27.77 2.49 5.14
C LYS A 194 -28.00 2.59 3.63
N LEU A 195 -27.21 3.43 2.94
CA LEU A 195 -27.32 3.56 1.50
C LEU A 195 -26.91 2.27 0.77
N THR A 196 -25.93 1.52 1.30
CA THR A 196 -25.53 0.21 0.75
C THR A 196 -26.67 -0.81 0.88
N GLU A 197 -27.34 -0.87 2.03
CA GLU A 197 -28.49 -1.77 2.26
C GLU A 197 -29.66 -1.45 1.31
N GLN A 198 -29.85 -0.17 0.98
CA GLN A 198 -30.88 0.26 0.00
C GLN A 198 -30.48 -0.06 -1.44
N PHE A 199 -29.24 0.23 -1.82
CA PHE A 199 -28.74 0.06 -3.21
C PHE A 199 -28.42 -1.41 -3.53
N MET A 200 -27.95 -2.18 -2.55
CA MET A 200 -27.56 -3.60 -2.68
C MET A 200 -28.15 -4.46 -1.54
N PRO A 201 -29.47 -4.66 -1.49
CA PRO A 201 -30.12 -5.36 -0.35
C PRO A 201 -29.58 -6.79 -0.15
N LEU A 202 -29.12 -7.48 -1.22
CA LEU A 202 -28.54 -8.82 -1.11
C LEU A 202 -27.15 -8.84 -0.46
N THR A 203 -26.53 -7.68 -0.23
CA THR A 203 -25.24 -7.57 0.45
C THR A 203 -25.33 -7.21 1.93
N GLU A 204 -26.54 -7.13 2.47
CA GLU A 204 -26.82 -6.82 3.90
C GLU A 204 -25.97 -7.69 4.85
N TYR A 205 -25.75 -8.94 4.49
CA TYR A 205 -24.98 -9.89 5.29
C TYR A 205 -23.48 -9.92 4.97
N SER A 206 -22.99 -9.05 4.09
CA SER A 206 -21.57 -8.98 3.82
C SER A 206 -20.80 -8.53 5.06
N PRO A 207 -19.76 -9.27 5.49
CA PRO A 207 -18.97 -8.85 6.63
C PRO A 207 -18.11 -7.62 6.31
N TYR A 208 -17.81 -7.37 5.03
CA TYR A 208 -16.89 -6.33 4.60
C TYR A 208 -17.52 -4.96 4.54
N VAL A 209 -16.76 -3.94 4.96
CA VAL A 209 -17.19 -2.54 4.90
C VAL A 209 -17.21 -2.04 3.45
N TRP A 210 -16.18 -2.35 2.67
CA TRP A 210 -15.98 -1.79 1.33
C TRP A 210 -16.34 -2.78 0.23
N LEU A 211 -17.40 -2.47 -0.49
CA LEU A 211 -17.94 -3.35 -1.52
C LEU A 211 -17.72 -2.81 -2.94
N GLY A 212 -17.61 -3.73 -3.88
CA GLY A 212 -17.54 -3.45 -5.31
C GLY A 212 -18.90 -3.25 -5.94
N VAL A 213 -18.92 -2.86 -7.22
CA VAL A 213 -20.10 -2.61 -8.05
C VAL A 213 -19.90 -3.24 -9.43
N GLY A 214 -20.98 -3.31 -10.23
CA GLY A 214 -20.98 -3.93 -11.54
C GLY A 214 -20.71 -5.43 -11.44
N ASN A 215 -19.78 -5.96 -12.25
CA ASN A 215 -19.40 -7.39 -12.23
C ASN A 215 -18.78 -7.85 -10.92
N LYS A 216 -18.50 -6.94 -9.97
CA LYS A 216 -17.94 -7.18 -8.65
C LYS A 216 -18.89 -6.68 -7.55
N MET A 217 -20.17 -6.61 -7.85
CA MET A 217 -21.18 -6.17 -6.88
C MET A 217 -21.17 -7.05 -5.63
N GLY A 218 -21.06 -6.43 -4.46
CA GLY A 218 -21.00 -7.12 -3.17
C GLY A 218 -19.68 -7.80 -2.82
N GLU A 219 -18.73 -7.92 -3.75
CA GLU A 219 -17.39 -8.42 -3.43
C GLU A 219 -16.56 -7.36 -2.69
N PRO A 220 -15.64 -7.77 -1.79
CA PRO A 220 -14.75 -6.81 -1.12
C PRO A 220 -13.82 -6.10 -2.12
N LEU A 221 -13.54 -4.83 -1.85
CA LEU A 221 -12.61 -4.06 -2.67
C LEU A 221 -11.19 -4.61 -2.57
N THR A 222 -10.43 -4.39 -3.65
CA THR A 222 -8.99 -4.66 -3.69
C THR A 222 -8.18 -3.38 -3.48
N VAL A 223 -6.91 -3.53 -3.07
CA VAL A 223 -5.97 -2.39 -2.97
C VAL A 223 -5.89 -1.63 -4.29
N LYS A 224 -5.91 -2.34 -5.43
CA LYS A 224 -5.88 -1.73 -6.76
C LYS A 224 -7.13 -0.87 -7.02
N THR A 225 -8.28 -1.24 -6.47
CA THR A 225 -9.51 -0.42 -6.58
C THR A 225 -9.36 0.85 -5.74
N ILE A 226 -8.81 0.77 -4.53
CA ILE A 226 -8.49 1.96 -3.70
C ILE A 226 -7.53 2.90 -4.45
N GLU A 227 -6.47 2.38 -5.04
CA GLU A 227 -5.53 3.18 -5.85
C GLU A 227 -6.23 3.89 -7.03
N ARG A 228 -7.20 3.23 -7.68
CA ARG A 228 -7.99 3.82 -8.78
C ARG A 228 -8.88 4.97 -8.30
N ILE A 229 -9.48 4.87 -7.10
CA ILE A 229 -10.28 5.95 -6.50
C ILE A 229 -9.41 7.21 -6.33
N PHE A 230 -8.22 7.07 -5.76
CA PHE A 230 -7.29 8.19 -5.60
C PHE A 230 -6.73 8.70 -6.93
N LYS A 231 -6.52 7.81 -7.90
CA LYS A 231 -6.11 8.21 -9.25
C LYS A 231 -7.19 9.05 -9.95
N SER A 232 -8.45 8.65 -9.83
CA SER A 232 -9.58 9.42 -10.37
C SER A 232 -9.67 10.82 -9.76
N MET A 233 -9.50 10.94 -8.43
CA MET A 233 -9.40 12.24 -7.78
C MET A 233 -8.26 13.09 -8.34
N SER A 234 -7.06 12.50 -8.46
CA SER A 234 -5.87 13.21 -8.97
C SER A 234 -6.04 13.70 -10.41
N GLN A 235 -6.80 12.99 -11.23
CA GLN A 235 -7.08 13.38 -12.62
C GLN A 235 -7.99 14.61 -12.73
N GLN A 236 -8.83 14.86 -11.72
CA GLN A 236 -9.75 15.99 -11.69
C GLN A 236 -9.25 17.15 -10.83
N MET A 237 -8.15 16.93 -10.12
CA MET A 237 -7.48 17.94 -9.31
C MET A 237 -6.16 18.34 -9.98
N GLU A 238 -5.73 19.56 -9.80
CA GLU A 238 -4.44 20.06 -10.32
C GLU A 238 -3.22 19.54 -9.53
N PHE A 239 -3.43 18.57 -8.64
CA PHE A 239 -2.38 17.99 -7.80
C PHE A 239 -2.66 16.50 -7.54
N LYS A 240 -1.59 15.79 -7.23
CA LYS A 240 -1.66 14.36 -6.98
C LYS A 240 -2.19 14.07 -5.57
N VAL A 241 -3.24 13.25 -5.50
CA VAL A 241 -3.81 12.70 -4.24
C VAL A 241 -3.60 11.20 -4.19
N THR A 242 -3.05 10.72 -3.09
CA THR A 242 -2.85 9.28 -2.84
C THR A 242 -3.26 8.93 -1.41
N ALA A 243 -3.59 7.67 -1.16
CA ALA A 243 -3.80 7.20 0.20
C ALA A 243 -2.55 7.41 1.08
N THR A 244 -1.36 7.40 0.49
CA THR A 244 -0.10 7.59 1.23
C THR A 244 0.06 9.03 1.71
N ASN A 245 -0.20 10.04 0.85
CA ASN A 245 -0.04 11.43 1.28
C ASN A 245 -1.18 11.90 2.21
N LEU A 246 -2.41 11.39 2.07
CA LEU A 246 -3.46 11.57 3.08
C LEU A 246 -3.06 10.97 4.43
N ARG A 247 -2.53 9.74 4.41
CA ARG A 247 -2.03 9.08 5.62
C ARG A 247 -0.89 9.89 6.28
N TYR A 248 0.01 10.48 5.49
CA TYR A 248 1.07 11.34 6.04
C TYR A 248 0.50 12.55 6.74
N TYR A 249 -0.57 13.13 6.22
CA TYR A 249 -1.24 14.23 6.89
C TYR A 249 -1.82 13.81 8.25
N ALA A 250 -2.46 12.64 8.34
CA ALA A 250 -2.94 12.09 9.61
C ALA A 250 -1.80 11.89 10.62
N ILE A 251 -0.68 11.32 10.17
CA ILE A 251 0.50 11.10 11.02
C ILE A 251 1.08 12.43 11.51
N GLN A 252 1.20 13.43 10.61
CA GLN A 252 1.69 14.75 10.97
C GLN A 252 0.80 15.42 12.02
N LYS A 253 -0.51 15.35 11.84
CA LYS A 253 -1.48 15.89 12.80
C LYS A 253 -1.27 15.31 14.20
N GLU A 254 -1.07 14.00 14.31
CA GLU A 254 -0.82 13.33 15.59
C GLU A 254 0.55 13.68 16.18
N LEU A 255 1.60 13.76 15.34
CA LEU A 255 2.93 14.21 15.76
C LEU A 255 2.90 15.65 16.32
N ASP A 256 2.07 16.51 15.74
CA ASP A 256 1.90 17.90 16.21
C ASP A 256 1.19 17.98 17.59
N HIS A 257 0.42 16.98 17.96
CA HIS A 257 -0.35 16.93 19.22
C HIS A 257 0.28 16.07 20.31
N GLN A 258 1.06 15.05 19.92
CA GLN A 258 1.68 14.12 20.86
C GLN A 258 3.19 14.14 20.74
N HIS A 259 3.88 14.33 21.87
CA HIS A 259 5.35 14.33 21.92
C HIS A 259 5.96 12.89 22.01
N ASP A 260 5.11 11.86 22.17
CA ASP A 260 5.57 10.48 22.28
C ASP A 260 5.50 9.72 20.95
N THR A 261 6.63 9.71 20.26
CA THR A 261 6.81 9.00 18.98
C THR A 261 6.61 7.48 19.13
N GLU A 262 6.79 6.93 20.33
CA GLU A 262 6.70 5.48 20.57
C GLU A 262 5.25 4.98 20.55
N SER A 263 4.32 5.74 21.12
CA SER A 263 2.89 5.43 21.07
C SER A 263 2.33 5.52 19.65
N LEU A 264 2.77 6.52 18.88
CA LEU A 264 2.37 6.71 17.48
C LEU A 264 2.85 5.58 16.56
N PHE A 265 3.98 4.97 16.88
CA PHE A 265 4.50 3.84 16.14
C PHE A 265 3.50 2.67 16.07
N GLY A 266 2.93 2.30 17.22
CA GLY A 266 1.88 1.27 17.31
C GLY A 266 0.60 1.69 16.59
N GLN A 267 0.15 2.93 16.81
CA GLN A 267 -1.07 3.51 16.24
C GLN A 267 -1.06 3.45 14.71
N PHE A 268 0.04 3.80 14.05
CA PHE A 268 0.15 3.79 12.59
C PHE A 268 0.67 2.47 12.00
N GLY A 269 0.87 1.44 12.82
CA GLY A 269 1.25 0.09 12.37
C GLY A 269 2.57 0.06 11.59
N TYR A 270 3.60 0.74 12.09
CA TYR A 270 4.96 0.63 11.56
C TYR A 270 5.65 -0.61 12.13
N ALA A 271 6.28 -1.41 11.28
CA ALA A 271 6.96 -2.64 11.68
C ALA A 271 8.35 -2.41 12.31
N ARG A 272 8.90 -1.19 12.17
CA ARG A 272 10.24 -0.81 12.70
C ARG A 272 10.19 0.61 13.22
N LYS A 273 10.66 0.81 14.46
CA LYS A 273 10.71 2.15 15.09
C LYS A 273 11.48 3.17 14.24
N GLY A 274 12.64 2.80 13.70
CA GLY A 274 13.46 3.68 12.87
C GLY A 274 12.75 4.27 11.64
N VAL A 275 11.74 3.59 11.09
CA VAL A 275 10.99 4.12 9.93
C VAL A 275 10.15 5.34 10.27
N LEU A 276 9.61 5.43 11.49
CA LEU A 276 8.85 6.62 11.90
C LEU A 276 9.82 7.77 12.21
N VAL A 277 10.91 7.50 12.89
CA VAL A 277 11.96 8.48 13.20
C VAL A 277 12.59 9.07 11.93
N GLU A 278 12.99 8.22 10.97
CA GLU A 278 13.46 8.67 9.65
C GLU A 278 12.42 9.54 8.93
N ARG A 279 11.13 9.20 9.08
CA ARG A 279 10.06 9.97 8.46
C ARG A 279 9.76 11.26 9.19
N GLU A 280 9.79 11.27 10.51
CA GLU A 280 9.62 12.48 11.32
C GLU A 280 10.62 13.57 10.92
N GLN A 281 11.88 13.20 10.66
CA GLN A 281 12.90 14.13 10.14
C GLN A 281 12.58 14.68 8.75
N ARG A 282 11.74 13.99 7.98
CA ARG A 282 11.33 14.35 6.61
C ARG A 282 9.94 15.00 6.54
N PHE A 283 9.23 15.12 7.67
CA PHE A 283 8.00 15.87 7.75
C PHE A 283 8.30 17.38 7.75
N PRO A 284 7.51 18.20 7.03
CA PRO A 284 7.69 19.64 7.06
C PRO A 284 7.53 20.15 8.49
N LYS A 285 8.56 20.82 9.00
CA LYS A 285 8.45 21.52 10.29
C LYS A 285 7.50 22.70 10.11
N LYS A 286 6.54 22.85 11.01
CA LYS A 286 5.75 24.08 11.06
C LYS A 286 6.69 25.25 11.40
N ASN A 287 6.77 26.23 10.52
CA ASN A 287 7.33 27.54 10.83
C ASN A 287 6.36 28.32 11.69
#